data_8fbcd1b1d36bd84c581f174e3cd3817d
#
_entry.id   8fbcd1b1d36bd84c581f174e3cd3817d
#
_cell.length_a   1.000
_cell.length_b   1.000
_cell.length_c   1.000
_cell.angle_alpha   90.00
_cell.angle_beta   90.00
_cell.angle_gamma   90.00
#
_symmetry.space_group_name_H-M   'P 1'
#
loop_
_entity.id
_entity.type
_entity.pdbx_description
1 polymer ?
#
loop_
_entity_poly.entity_id
_entity_poly.type
_entity_poly.pdbx_seq_one_letter_code
_entity_poly.pdbx_strand_id
1 'polypeptide(L)'
;MTNLAIRAVSSSVLAPFFLWVVYINNIFFHFLLFLVFFISLYELKFVFIKNKIFYGCLFSLMLVFLFSALEVRGNSNSDFYYFLWVILIVWLSDIGGYIFGNIFKGPVLSKWSPKKTFSGLFGSLLLAQSAFAIFSAFGQIFEYTVTIFVTQFFLSAVAILGDLFFSFIKRKHNIKDYSNLIPGHGGLLDRIDGMIFVMIFAYLIKNYGY
;
A
#
# COMPACT_ATOMS: atom_id res chain seq x y z
N MET A 1 16.98 -8.72 21.29
CA MET A 1 16.96 -8.68 19.80
C MET A 1 17.07 -7.22 19.34
N THR A 2 17.86 -6.93 18.32
CA THR A 2 17.90 -5.58 17.74
C THR A 2 16.58 -5.28 17.04
N ASN A 3 16.17 -4.00 16.99
CA ASN A 3 14.94 -3.59 16.28
C ASN A 3 14.88 -4.09 14.83
N LEU A 4 16.03 -4.26 14.19
CA LEU A 4 16.15 -4.78 12.82
C LEU A 4 15.83 -6.29 12.76
N ALA A 5 16.29 -7.08 13.71
CA ALA A 5 15.97 -8.52 13.77
C ALA A 5 14.47 -8.76 14.00
N ILE A 6 13.84 -7.98 14.89
CA ILE A 6 12.38 -8.07 15.13
C ILE A 6 11.61 -7.75 13.84
N ARG A 7 12.02 -6.71 13.11
CA ARG A 7 11.42 -6.35 11.83
C ARG A 7 11.58 -7.45 10.78
N ALA A 8 12.77 -8.00 10.63
CA ALA A 8 13.01 -9.08 9.67
C ALA A 8 12.14 -10.30 9.99
N VAL A 9 12.07 -10.73 11.25
CA VAL A 9 11.25 -11.88 11.66
C VAL A 9 9.76 -11.61 11.44
N SER A 10 9.23 -10.44 11.81
CA SER A 10 7.81 -10.15 11.60
C SER A 10 7.46 -10.07 10.11
N SER A 11 8.30 -9.48 9.26
CA SER A 11 8.05 -9.44 7.81
C SER A 11 8.14 -10.82 7.17
N SER A 12 9.11 -11.66 7.57
CA SER A 12 9.26 -13.01 7.00
C SER A 12 8.12 -13.97 7.35
N VAL A 13 7.33 -13.66 8.38
CA VAL A 13 6.13 -14.43 8.73
C VAL A 13 4.88 -13.83 8.10
N LEU A 14 4.71 -12.51 8.23
CA LEU A 14 3.47 -11.84 7.80
C LEU A 14 3.31 -11.82 6.27
N ALA A 15 4.38 -11.61 5.51
CA ALA A 15 4.27 -11.51 4.05
C ALA A 15 3.90 -12.87 3.40
N PRO A 16 4.55 -14.00 3.71
CA PRO A 16 4.13 -15.31 3.18
C PRO A 16 2.72 -15.70 3.64
N PHE A 17 2.36 -15.43 4.90
CA PHE A 17 1.02 -15.69 5.40
C PHE A 17 -0.03 -14.90 4.62
N PHE A 18 0.20 -13.61 4.40
CA PHE A 18 -0.70 -12.77 3.60
C PHE A 18 -0.84 -13.30 2.17
N LEU A 19 0.27 -13.62 1.48
CA LEU A 19 0.25 -14.17 0.13
C LEU A 19 -0.47 -15.50 0.05
N TRP A 20 -0.31 -16.36 1.06
CA TRP A 20 -1.01 -17.63 1.15
C TRP A 20 -2.53 -17.45 1.30
N VAL A 21 -2.97 -16.52 2.16
CA VAL A 21 -4.41 -16.20 2.32
C VAL A 21 -4.98 -15.60 1.03
N VAL A 22 -4.24 -14.73 0.36
CA VAL A 22 -4.63 -14.15 -0.94
C VAL A 22 -4.75 -15.25 -2.01
N TYR A 23 -3.85 -16.24 -2.01
CA TYR A 23 -3.88 -17.35 -2.96
C TYR A 23 -5.13 -18.23 -2.79
N ILE A 24 -5.46 -18.62 -1.57
CA ILE A 24 -6.61 -19.48 -1.29
C ILE A 24 -7.93 -18.81 -1.69
N ASN A 25 -8.06 -17.48 -1.57
CA ASN A 25 -9.23 -16.67 -1.93
C ASN A 25 -10.58 -17.31 -1.51
N ASN A 26 -10.68 -17.61 -0.25
CA ASN A 26 -11.91 -18.12 0.33
C ASN A 26 -12.35 -17.22 1.50
N ILE A 27 -13.17 -17.73 2.39
CA ILE A 27 -13.65 -17.02 3.57
C ILE A 27 -12.50 -16.43 4.42
N PHE A 28 -11.30 -17.02 4.39
CA PHE A 28 -10.14 -16.50 5.14
C PHE A 28 -9.63 -15.17 4.58
N PHE A 29 -9.65 -14.98 3.25
CA PHE A 29 -9.28 -13.70 2.65
C PHE A 29 -10.29 -12.60 3.01
N HIS A 30 -11.59 -12.90 2.92
CA HIS A 30 -12.63 -11.97 3.34
C HIS A 30 -12.48 -11.62 4.82
N PHE A 31 -12.29 -12.63 5.67
CA PHE A 31 -12.08 -12.43 7.10
C PHE A 31 -10.85 -11.57 7.38
N LEU A 32 -9.73 -11.81 6.69
CA LEU A 32 -8.52 -11.00 6.81
C LEU A 32 -8.77 -9.54 6.45
N LEU A 33 -9.46 -9.26 5.35
CA LEU A 33 -9.78 -7.90 4.94
C LEU A 33 -10.72 -7.19 5.92
N PHE A 34 -11.72 -7.90 6.45
CA PHE A 34 -12.56 -7.36 7.53
C PHE A 34 -11.75 -7.08 8.79
N LEU A 35 -10.82 -7.95 9.16
CA LEU A 35 -9.92 -7.73 10.29
C LEU A 35 -9.06 -6.49 10.06
N VAL A 36 -8.47 -6.34 8.89
CA VAL A 36 -7.68 -5.16 8.48
C VAL A 36 -8.54 -3.90 8.57
N PHE A 37 -9.78 -3.93 8.10
CA PHE A 37 -10.72 -2.82 8.17
C PHE A 37 -10.99 -2.40 9.61
N PHE A 38 -11.38 -3.32 10.49
CA PHE A 38 -11.71 -2.99 11.88
C PHE A 38 -10.49 -2.53 12.68
N ILE A 39 -9.32 -3.13 12.47
CA ILE A 39 -8.08 -2.67 13.11
C ILE A 39 -7.75 -1.25 12.65
N SER A 40 -7.86 -0.95 11.35
CA SER A 40 -7.61 0.39 10.82
C SER A 40 -8.56 1.44 11.40
N LEU A 41 -9.84 1.11 11.58
CA LEU A 41 -10.79 1.99 12.24
C LEU A 41 -10.44 2.22 13.72
N TYR A 42 -10.02 1.18 14.43
CA TYR A 42 -9.54 1.30 15.79
C TYR A 42 -8.30 2.19 15.90
N GLU A 43 -7.36 2.07 14.97
CA GLU A 43 -6.17 2.92 14.90
C GLU A 43 -6.51 4.39 14.60
N LEU A 44 -7.61 4.66 13.90
CA LEU A 44 -8.11 6.01 13.61
C LEU A 44 -8.96 6.63 14.75
N LYS A 45 -9.15 5.94 15.86
CA LYS A 45 -10.02 6.42 16.98
C LYS A 45 -9.69 7.82 17.52
N PHE A 46 -8.39 8.21 17.47
CA PHE A 46 -7.97 9.54 17.93
C PHE A 46 -8.50 10.67 17.03
N VAL A 47 -8.77 10.38 15.75
CA VAL A 47 -9.41 11.33 14.82
C VAL A 47 -10.88 11.50 15.22
N PHE A 48 -11.57 10.43 15.57
CA PHE A 48 -12.95 10.45 16.03
C PHE A 48 -13.14 11.37 17.24
N ILE A 49 -12.23 11.30 18.22
CA ILE A 49 -12.27 12.11 19.43
C ILE A 49 -12.15 13.61 19.10
N LYS A 50 -11.31 13.97 18.10
CA LYS A 50 -11.05 15.37 17.75
C LYS A 50 -11.99 15.93 16.70
N ASN A 51 -12.42 15.14 15.72
CA ASN A 51 -13.25 15.59 14.61
C ASN A 51 -14.08 14.43 14.04
N LYS A 52 -15.33 14.33 14.44
CA LYS A 52 -16.26 13.27 14.02
C LYS A 52 -16.56 13.28 12.52
N ILE A 53 -16.65 14.46 11.89
CA ILE A 53 -16.92 14.60 10.45
C ILE A 53 -15.74 14.04 9.66
N PHE A 54 -14.52 14.45 10.02
CA PHE A 54 -13.31 13.98 9.35
C PHE A 54 -13.12 12.47 9.53
N TYR A 55 -13.44 11.94 10.72
CA TYR A 55 -13.47 10.49 10.95
C TYR A 55 -14.49 9.80 10.04
N GLY A 56 -15.69 10.37 9.85
CA GLY A 56 -16.69 9.85 8.93
C GLY A 56 -16.17 9.75 7.48
N CYS A 57 -15.43 10.77 7.01
CA CYS A 57 -14.78 10.71 5.70
C CYS A 57 -13.73 9.58 5.61
N LEU A 58 -12.91 9.40 6.66
CA LEU A 58 -11.92 8.31 6.70
C LEU A 58 -12.60 6.94 6.80
N PHE A 59 -13.70 6.83 7.53
CA PHE A 59 -14.51 5.62 7.57
C PHE A 59 -15.04 5.25 6.18
N SER A 60 -15.59 6.21 5.45
CA SER A 60 -16.06 6.00 4.06
C SER A 60 -14.91 5.59 3.15
N LEU A 61 -13.73 6.22 3.28
CA LEU A 61 -12.52 5.83 2.55
C LEU A 61 -12.14 4.38 2.82
N MET A 62 -12.20 3.93 4.08
CA MET A 62 -11.90 2.55 4.47
C MET A 62 -12.94 1.56 3.90
N LEU A 63 -14.23 1.92 3.84
CA LEU A 63 -15.26 1.10 3.19
C LEU A 63 -15.00 0.95 1.68
N VAL A 64 -14.66 2.05 1.00
CA VAL A 64 -14.32 2.00 -0.42
C VAL A 64 -13.07 1.17 -0.66
N PHE A 65 -12.04 1.29 0.19
CA PHE A 65 -10.87 0.42 0.14
C PHE A 65 -11.22 -1.05 0.30
N LEU A 66 -12.01 -1.41 1.33
CA LEU A 66 -12.43 -2.79 1.57
C LEU A 66 -13.14 -3.38 0.35
N PHE A 67 -14.12 -2.65 -0.19
CA PHE A 67 -14.85 -3.05 -1.40
C PHE A 67 -13.90 -3.21 -2.60
N SER A 68 -13.05 -2.21 -2.85
CA SER A 68 -12.11 -2.24 -3.96
C SER A 68 -11.11 -3.39 -3.87
N ALA A 69 -10.60 -3.69 -2.67
CA ALA A 69 -9.66 -4.79 -2.48
C ALA A 69 -10.30 -6.17 -2.75
N LEU A 70 -11.56 -6.34 -2.36
CA LEU A 70 -12.34 -7.55 -2.66
C LEU A 70 -12.53 -7.72 -4.17
N GLU A 71 -12.97 -6.67 -4.86
CA GLU A 71 -13.24 -6.67 -6.30
C GLU A 71 -11.95 -6.82 -7.14
N VAL A 72 -10.86 -6.17 -6.73
CA VAL A 72 -9.55 -6.30 -7.41
C VAL A 72 -9.05 -7.73 -7.32
N ARG A 73 -9.16 -8.38 -6.13
CA ARG A 73 -8.79 -9.78 -5.96
C ARG A 73 -9.71 -10.72 -6.73
N GLY A 74 -11.02 -10.41 -6.79
CA GLY A 74 -12.03 -11.20 -7.51
C GLY A 74 -11.92 -12.71 -7.26
N ASN A 75 -12.49 -13.52 -8.15
CA ASN A 75 -12.51 -14.97 -8.00
C ASN A 75 -11.72 -15.72 -9.10
N SER A 76 -11.32 -15.04 -10.17
CA SER A 76 -10.59 -15.66 -11.28
C SER A 76 -9.08 -15.70 -11.02
N ASN A 77 -8.38 -16.54 -11.78
CA ASN A 77 -6.91 -16.56 -11.75
C ASN A 77 -6.31 -15.26 -12.31
N SER A 78 -6.94 -14.65 -13.31
CA SER A 78 -6.52 -13.36 -13.84
C SER A 78 -6.63 -12.26 -12.79
N ASP A 79 -7.70 -12.25 -11.99
CA ASP A 79 -7.87 -11.30 -10.88
C ASP A 79 -6.79 -11.49 -9.80
N PHE A 80 -6.44 -12.74 -9.50
CA PHE A 80 -5.36 -13.05 -8.58
C PHE A 80 -4.02 -12.45 -9.04
N TYR A 81 -3.65 -12.66 -10.30
CA TYR A 81 -2.41 -12.11 -10.85
C TYR A 81 -2.46 -10.58 -10.92
N TYR A 82 -3.60 -10.00 -11.27
CA TYR A 82 -3.79 -8.54 -11.24
C TYR A 82 -3.62 -7.97 -9.82
N PHE A 83 -4.21 -8.60 -8.81
CA PHE A 83 -4.06 -8.21 -7.41
C PHE A 83 -2.59 -8.30 -6.96
N LEU A 84 -1.89 -9.39 -7.28
CA LEU A 84 -0.47 -9.54 -6.97
C LEU A 84 0.39 -8.48 -7.67
N TRP A 85 0.09 -8.17 -8.93
CA TRP A 85 0.78 -7.13 -9.68
C TRP A 85 0.62 -5.76 -9.03
N VAL A 86 -0.59 -5.41 -8.58
CA VAL A 86 -0.87 -4.16 -7.85
C VAL A 86 -0.07 -4.09 -6.55
N ILE A 87 -0.04 -5.19 -5.76
CA ILE A 87 0.76 -5.26 -4.53
C ILE A 87 2.25 -5.08 -4.84
N LEU A 88 2.75 -5.75 -5.87
CA LEU A 88 4.15 -5.69 -6.26
C LEU A 88 4.57 -4.26 -6.65
N ILE A 89 3.71 -3.52 -7.36
CA ILE A 89 3.95 -2.10 -7.68
C ILE A 89 4.16 -1.28 -6.39
N VAL A 90 3.29 -1.45 -5.39
CA VAL A 90 3.41 -0.73 -4.11
C VAL A 90 4.70 -1.09 -3.39
N TRP A 91 5.02 -2.37 -3.27
CA TRP A 91 6.25 -2.81 -2.60
C TRP A 91 7.51 -2.33 -3.31
N LEU A 92 7.55 -2.42 -4.63
CA LEU A 92 8.70 -1.93 -5.41
C LEU A 92 8.82 -0.40 -5.32
N SER A 93 7.69 0.32 -5.30
CA SER A 93 7.66 1.76 -5.06
C SER A 93 8.29 2.12 -3.71
N ASP A 94 7.91 1.43 -2.64
CA ASP A 94 8.46 1.67 -1.30
C ASP A 94 9.95 1.34 -1.23
N ILE A 95 10.36 0.22 -1.79
CA ILE A 95 11.78 -0.19 -1.88
C ILE A 95 12.59 0.84 -2.67
N GLY A 96 12.08 1.27 -3.83
CA GLY A 96 12.72 2.29 -4.67
C GLY A 96 12.88 3.61 -3.93
N GLY A 97 11.83 4.05 -3.25
CA GLY A 97 11.83 5.26 -2.44
C GLY A 97 12.87 5.22 -1.32
N TYR A 98 12.97 4.08 -0.65
CA TYR A 98 13.95 3.88 0.40
C TYR A 98 15.39 3.85 -0.12
N ILE A 99 15.66 3.07 -1.16
CA ILE A 99 17.01 2.91 -1.73
C ILE A 99 17.51 4.24 -2.29
N PHE A 100 16.78 4.84 -3.21
CA PHE A 100 17.21 6.07 -3.89
C PHE A 100 17.23 7.25 -2.93
N GLY A 101 16.28 7.33 -2.00
CA GLY A 101 16.24 8.36 -0.97
C GLY A 101 17.46 8.33 -0.04
N ASN A 102 17.95 7.15 0.30
CA ASN A 102 19.15 7.00 1.16
C ASN A 102 20.46 7.21 0.39
N ILE A 103 20.56 6.75 -0.85
CA ILE A 103 21.77 6.84 -1.67
C ILE A 103 21.98 8.28 -2.17
N PHE A 104 20.95 8.83 -2.84
CA PHE A 104 21.09 10.12 -3.51
C PHE A 104 20.71 11.29 -2.62
N LYS A 105 19.97 11.04 -1.51
CA LYS A 105 19.50 12.09 -0.59
C LYS A 105 18.78 13.21 -1.36
N GLY A 106 18.92 14.47 -0.96
CA GLY A 106 18.35 15.62 -1.66
C GLY A 106 17.25 16.32 -0.87
N PRO A 107 16.53 17.26 -1.49
CA PRO A 107 15.49 18.03 -0.81
C PRO A 107 14.35 17.13 -0.36
N VAL A 108 13.74 17.49 0.78
CA VAL A 108 12.61 16.77 1.37
C VAL A 108 11.37 16.95 0.53
N LEU A 109 10.63 15.89 0.29
CA LEU A 109 9.41 15.91 -0.51
C LEU A 109 8.26 16.64 0.21
N SER A 110 8.17 16.48 1.55
CA SER A 110 7.11 17.07 2.35
C SER A 110 7.54 17.30 3.80
N LYS A 111 7.11 18.42 4.38
CA LYS A 111 7.30 18.71 5.82
C LYS A 111 6.63 17.68 6.75
N TRP A 112 5.62 16.97 6.27
CA TRP A 112 4.89 15.95 7.03
C TRP A 112 5.66 14.62 7.10
N SER A 113 6.52 14.37 6.11
CA SER A 113 7.37 13.17 6.04
C SER A 113 8.81 13.58 5.69
N PRO A 114 9.59 14.06 6.68
CA PRO A 114 10.94 14.61 6.44
C PRO A 114 11.97 13.57 5.98
N LYS A 115 11.62 12.28 6.02
CA LYS A 115 12.47 11.20 5.51
C LYS A 115 12.25 10.93 4.01
N LYS A 116 11.17 11.43 3.42
CA LYS A 116 10.92 11.29 1.99
C LYS A 116 11.57 12.43 1.21
N THR A 117 12.34 12.06 0.17
CA THR A 117 13.09 12.98 -0.68
C THR A 117 12.60 12.92 -2.12
N PHE A 118 12.91 13.95 -2.92
CA PHE A 118 12.62 13.93 -4.35
C PHE A 118 13.37 12.83 -5.09
N SER A 119 14.61 12.51 -4.69
CA SER A 119 15.35 11.36 -5.21
C SER A 119 14.63 10.04 -4.92
N GLY A 120 14.07 9.91 -3.70
CA GLY A 120 13.24 8.76 -3.32
C GLY A 120 11.99 8.65 -4.17
N LEU A 121 11.29 9.77 -4.42
CA LEU A 121 10.12 9.81 -5.31
C LEU A 121 10.48 9.28 -6.71
N PHE A 122 11.58 9.76 -7.30
CA PHE A 122 12.04 9.27 -8.58
C PHE A 122 12.36 7.78 -8.55
N GLY A 123 13.05 7.32 -7.51
CA GLY A 123 13.36 5.90 -7.30
C GLY A 123 12.12 5.02 -7.15
N SER A 124 11.08 5.51 -6.47
CA SER A 124 9.79 4.83 -6.35
C SER A 124 9.13 4.61 -7.71
N LEU A 125 9.04 5.68 -8.51
CA LEU A 125 8.42 5.63 -9.84
C LEU A 125 9.21 4.73 -10.79
N LEU A 126 10.54 4.76 -10.72
CA LEU A 126 11.42 3.97 -11.58
C LEU A 126 11.40 2.48 -11.20
N LEU A 127 11.55 2.15 -9.92
CA LEU A 127 11.61 0.76 -9.50
C LEU A 127 10.26 0.04 -9.63
N ALA A 128 9.15 0.76 -9.47
CA ALA A 128 7.82 0.21 -9.70
C ALA A 128 7.66 -0.36 -11.14
N GLN A 129 8.37 0.19 -12.14
CA GLN A 129 8.30 -0.30 -13.52
C GLN A 129 8.88 -1.71 -13.68
N SER A 130 9.72 -2.17 -12.76
CA SER A 130 10.25 -3.54 -12.80
C SER A 130 9.17 -4.60 -12.52
N ALA A 131 8.00 -4.23 -12.00
CA ALA A 131 6.87 -5.13 -11.84
C ALA A 131 6.46 -5.79 -13.17
N PHE A 132 6.50 -5.05 -14.28
CA PHE A 132 6.25 -5.60 -15.61
C PHE A 132 7.24 -6.71 -15.97
N ALA A 133 8.55 -6.46 -15.80
CA ALA A 133 9.59 -7.43 -16.12
C ALA A 133 9.45 -8.71 -15.25
N ILE A 134 9.12 -8.55 -13.96
CA ILE A 134 8.93 -9.68 -13.07
C ILE A 134 7.74 -10.53 -13.53
N PHE A 135 6.58 -9.92 -13.82
CA PHE A 135 5.39 -10.65 -14.27
C PHE A 135 5.59 -11.32 -15.63
N SER A 136 6.27 -10.63 -16.56
CA SER A 136 6.61 -11.22 -17.87
C SER A 136 7.52 -12.44 -17.74
N ALA A 137 8.48 -12.43 -16.81
CA ALA A 137 9.35 -13.56 -16.55
C ALA A 137 8.59 -14.80 -16.02
N PHE A 138 7.44 -14.60 -15.35
CA PHE A 138 6.54 -15.67 -14.92
C PHE A 138 5.48 -16.06 -15.96
N GLY A 139 5.65 -15.64 -17.21
CA GLY A 139 4.75 -15.99 -18.32
C GLY A 139 3.40 -15.25 -18.30
N GLN A 140 3.24 -14.24 -17.46
CA GLN A 140 2.08 -13.36 -17.46
C GLN A 140 2.29 -12.25 -18.48
N ILE A 141 1.82 -12.47 -19.70
CA ILE A 141 1.98 -11.52 -20.82
C ILE A 141 0.80 -10.55 -20.80
N PHE A 142 1.10 -9.27 -20.82
CA PHE A 142 0.12 -8.21 -20.98
C PHE A 142 0.14 -7.73 -22.45
N GLU A 143 -1.02 -7.63 -23.06
CA GLU A 143 -1.14 -7.30 -24.51
C GLU A 143 -0.69 -5.87 -24.86
N TYR A 144 -0.81 -4.92 -23.91
CA TYR A 144 -0.57 -3.48 -24.17
C TYR A 144 0.55 -2.92 -23.30
N THR A 145 1.78 -3.06 -23.75
CA THR A 145 2.99 -2.67 -22.98
C THR A 145 2.99 -1.19 -22.54
N VAL A 146 2.62 -0.25 -23.42
CA VAL A 146 2.63 1.18 -23.09
C VAL A 146 1.61 1.52 -22.00
N THR A 147 0.39 0.98 -22.11
CA THR A 147 -0.67 1.19 -21.12
C THR A 147 -0.24 0.68 -19.76
N ILE A 148 0.45 -0.45 -19.70
CA ILE A 148 0.95 -1.04 -18.46
C ILE A 148 1.96 -0.14 -17.78
N PHE A 149 2.94 0.39 -18.51
CA PHE A 149 3.92 1.32 -17.94
C PHE A 149 3.27 2.59 -17.42
N VAL A 150 2.31 3.15 -18.15
CA VAL A 150 1.53 4.32 -17.69
C VAL A 150 0.74 3.99 -16.42
N THR A 151 0.10 2.83 -16.37
CA THR A 151 -0.66 2.37 -15.19
C THR A 151 0.27 2.15 -13.98
N GLN A 152 1.41 1.51 -14.15
CA GLN A 152 2.39 1.32 -13.08
C GLN A 152 2.92 2.65 -12.54
N PHE A 153 3.25 3.58 -13.44
CA PHE A 153 3.68 4.93 -13.07
C PHE A 153 2.59 5.65 -12.26
N PHE A 154 1.35 5.61 -12.73
CA PHE A 154 0.21 6.22 -12.06
C PHE A 154 -0.04 5.59 -10.68
N LEU A 155 -0.12 4.26 -10.58
CA LEU A 155 -0.35 3.57 -9.30
C LEU A 155 0.78 3.80 -8.30
N SER A 156 2.05 3.84 -8.76
CA SER A 156 3.18 4.18 -7.91
C SER A 156 3.10 5.63 -7.39
N ALA A 157 2.70 6.59 -8.23
CA ALA A 157 2.46 7.97 -7.79
C ALA A 157 1.33 8.04 -6.75
N VAL A 158 0.24 7.30 -6.97
CA VAL A 158 -0.88 7.19 -6.03
C VAL A 158 -0.44 6.59 -4.69
N ALA A 159 0.42 5.57 -4.69
CA ALA A 159 0.97 4.99 -3.45
C ALA A 159 1.72 6.03 -2.62
N ILE A 160 2.58 6.81 -3.27
CA ILE A 160 3.35 7.89 -2.62
C ILE A 160 2.42 8.96 -2.04
N LEU A 161 1.39 9.37 -2.79
CA LEU A 161 0.41 10.36 -2.33
C LEU A 161 -0.42 9.84 -1.15
N GLY A 162 -0.79 8.56 -1.16
CA GLY A 162 -1.50 7.90 -0.07
C GLY A 162 -0.70 7.92 1.24
N ASP A 163 0.57 7.51 1.19
CA ASP A 163 1.45 7.56 2.36
C ASP A 163 1.69 9.01 2.84
N LEU A 164 1.84 9.98 1.95
CA LEU A 164 1.93 11.41 2.33
C LEU A 164 0.64 11.91 3.00
N PHE A 165 -0.53 11.50 2.52
CA PHE A 165 -1.82 11.83 3.10
C PHE A 165 -1.96 11.29 4.53
N PHE A 166 -1.67 10.02 4.76
CA PHE A 166 -1.71 9.45 6.10
C PHE A 166 -0.61 10.00 7.01
N SER A 167 0.56 10.33 6.47
CA SER A 167 1.62 11.03 7.19
C SER A 167 1.17 12.42 7.64
N PHE A 168 0.44 13.17 6.78
CA PHE A 168 -0.18 14.45 7.16
C PHE A 168 -1.16 14.29 8.32
N ILE A 169 -2.06 13.29 8.27
CA ILE A 169 -3.01 13.01 9.34
C ILE A 169 -2.28 12.74 10.66
N LYS A 170 -1.24 11.89 10.65
CA LYS A 170 -0.43 11.60 11.84
C LYS A 170 0.15 12.88 12.46
N ARG A 171 0.79 13.72 11.66
CA ARG A 171 1.42 14.96 12.16
C ARG A 171 0.40 15.99 12.64
N LYS A 172 -0.75 16.12 11.97
CA LYS A 172 -1.84 17.00 12.42
C LYS A 172 -2.35 16.62 13.80
N HIS A 173 -2.23 15.35 14.19
CA HIS A 173 -2.66 14.85 15.49
C HIS A 173 -1.51 14.64 16.49
N ASN A 174 -0.29 15.10 16.14
CA ASN A 174 0.93 14.98 16.97
C ASN A 174 1.31 13.52 17.30
N ILE A 175 1.02 12.60 16.40
CA ILE A 175 1.46 11.20 16.53
C ILE A 175 2.48 10.87 15.43
N LYS A 176 3.30 9.86 15.67
CA LYS A 176 4.29 9.35 14.72
C LYS A 176 3.76 8.10 14.02
N ASP A 177 3.26 7.17 14.76
CA ASP A 177 2.73 5.89 14.31
C ASP A 177 1.29 5.75 14.85
N TYR A 178 0.40 5.06 14.16
CA TYR A 178 -0.99 4.89 14.58
C TYR A 178 -1.14 4.01 15.81
N SER A 179 -0.29 3.00 15.92
CA SER A 179 -0.22 2.10 17.08
C SER A 179 1.14 1.38 17.14
N ASN A 180 1.28 0.45 18.07
CA ASN A 180 2.42 -0.47 18.16
C ASN A 180 1.97 -1.93 17.98
N LEU A 181 0.93 -2.16 17.17
CA LEU A 181 0.32 -3.47 17.00
C LEU A 181 1.29 -4.49 16.38
N ILE A 182 2.07 -4.06 15.38
CA ILE A 182 3.04 -4.92 14.72
C ILE A 182 4.43 -4.67 15.33
N PRO A 183 5.00 -5.67 16.04
CA PRO A 183 6.29 -5.51 16.71
C PRO A 183 7.38 -5.01 15.76
N GLY A 184 7.99 -3.88 16.10
CA GLY A 184 9.04 -3.24 15.30
C GLY A 184 8.57 -2.47 14.07
N HIS A 185 7.29 -2.57 13.68
CA HIS A 185 6.73 -1.94 12.47
C HIS A 185 5.71 -0.82 12.73
N GLY A 186 5.20 -0.66 13.95
CA GLY A 186 4.15 0.32 14.25
C GLY A 186 2.74 -0.24 14.07
N GLY A 187 1.82 0.57 13.60
CA GLY A 187 0.44 0.18 13.34
C GLY A 187 0.26 -0.60 12.03
N LEU A 188 -0.89 -1.27 11.91
CA LEU A 188 -1.33 -1.90 10.66
C LEU A 188 -1.58 -0.85 9.58
N LEU A 189 -2.24 0.25 9.94
CA LEU A 189 -2.52 1.35 9.02
C LEU A 189 -1.23 2.01 8.49
N ASP A 190 -0.14 2.00 9.29
CA ASP A 190 1.18 2.45 8.84
C ASP A 190 1.82 1.55 7.75
N ARG A 191 1.24 0.37 7.48
CA ARG A 191 1.72 -0.59 6.48
C ARG A 191 0.89 -0.62 5.22
N ILE A 192 -0.34 -0.15 5.28
CA ILE A 192 -1.27 -0.17 4.15
C ILE A 192 -1.68 1.22 3.66
N ASP A 193 -1.14 2.29 4.25
CA ASP A 193 -1.51 3.68 3.98
C ASP A 193 -1.41 4.04 2.48
N GLY A 194 -0.33 3.71 1.80
CA GLY A 194 -0.20 3.87 0.35
C GLY A 194 -1.12 2.93 -0.44
N MET A 195 -1.30 1.69 0.05
CA MET A 195 -2.09 0.66 -0.63
C MET A 195 -3.59 0.98 -0.66
N ILE A 196 -4.11 1.73 0.34
CA ILE A 196 -5.53 2.11 0.41
C ILE A 196 -5.98 2.83 -0.86
N PHE A 197 -5.24 3.85 -1.27
CA PHE A 197 -5.56 4.60 -2.48
C PHE A 197 -5.29 3.78 -3.74
N VAL A 198 -4.20 3.02 -3.76
CA VAL A 198 -3.83 2.19 -4.91
C VAL A 198 -4.90 1.16 -5.23
N MET A 199 -5.48 0.48 -4.24
CA MET A 199 -6.54 -0.50 -4.46
C MET A 199 -7.80 0.15 -5.04
N ILE A 200 -8.16 1.35 -4.61
CA ILE A 200 -9.30 2.10 -5.15
C ILE A 200 -9.08 2.43 -6.62
N PHE A 201 -7.90 2.96 -6.97
CA PHE A 201 -7.61 3.29 -8.37
C PHE A 201 -7.38 2.05 -9.23
N ALA A 202 -6.82 0.97 -8.68
CA ALA A 202 -6.70 -0.31 -9.38
C ALA A 202 -8.08 -0.90 -9.71
N TYR A 203 -9.05 -0.80 -8.79
CA TYR A 203 -10.43 -1.18 -9.05
C TYR A 203 -11.05 -0.36 -10.20
N LEU A 204 -10.86 0.96 -10.20
CA LEU A 204 -11.37 1.82 -11.26
C LEU A 204 -10.73 1.50 -12.62
N ILE A 205 -9.43 1.27 -12.66
CA ILE A 205 -8.71 0.89 -13.89
C ILE A 205 -9.22 -0.47 -14.39
N LYS A 206 -9.37 -1.46 -13.52
CA LYS A 206 -9.86 -2.80 -13.86
C LYS A 206 -11.24 -2.77 -14.53
N ASN A 207 -12.14 -1.89 -14.07
CA ASN A 207 -13.52 -1.89 -14.53
C ASN A 207 -13.85 -0.83 -15.59
N TYR A 208 -13.06 0.24 -15.70
CA TYR A 208 -13.38 1.39 -16.57
C TYR A 208 -12.21 1.85 -17.43
N GLY A 209 -11.02 1.27 -17.25
CA GLY A 209 -9.80 1.72 -17.92
C GLY A 209 -9.53 1.09 -19.29
N TYR A 210 -10.35 0.10 -19.71
CA TYR A 210 -10.20 -0.61 -20.97
C TYR A 210 -11.56 -0.81 -21.64
#